data_95c8bd7a544b66f6f58479ac801a19b2
#
_entry.id   95c8bd7a544b66f6f58479ac801a19b2
#
_cell.length_a   1.000
_cell.length_b   1.000
_cell.length_c   1.000
_cell.angle_alpha   90.00
_cell.angle_beta   90.00
_cell.angle_gamma   90.00
#
_symmetry.space_group_name_H-M   'P 1'
#
loop_
_entity.id
_entity.type
_entity.pdbx_description
1 polymer ?
#
loop_
_entity_poly.entity_id
_entity_poly.type
_entity_poly.pdbx_seq_one_letter_code
_entity_poly.pdbx_strand_id
1 'polypeptide(L)'
;FTALVQNTVMIAGTLTVLLVLNWKLGLIVIATFGGMALFLRYSSKKSHAHFSEQQAYLGSLNGFIEESVEGQKVVKVFNHEEKNLEEFTARNEKLRGAATQALTYSGLIIPVVVSLSYFNYALCACIGAFFAIAGAIDLGSLASYLVYVRQAAMPINQFSQQVNIIMAALAGAERIFDAMSQTPEVDEGDVTLVKTADGQWAWRSPEGLE
;
A
#
# COMPACT_ATOMS: atom_id res chain seq x y z
N PHE A 1 -2.64 2.73 15.42
CA PHE A 1 -1.54 3.17 16.31
C PHE A 1 -1.03 2.03 17.18
N THR A 2 -1.90 1.26 17.86
CA THR A 2 -1.51 0.15 18.74
C THR A 2 -0.60 -0.87 18.03
N ALA A 3 -0.95 -1.30 16.82
CA ALA A 3 -0.13 -2.24 16.05
C ALA A 3 1.25 -1.68 15.66
N LEU A 4 1.36 -0.37 15.40
CA LEU A 4 2.63 0.29 15.12
C LEU A 4 3.55 0.27 16.35
N VAL A 5 3.01 0.65 17.51
CA VAL A 5 3.74 0.61 18.79
C VAL A 5 4.16 -0.82 19.09
N GLN A 6 3.25 -1.79 18.95
CA GLN A 6 3.52 -3.20 19.19
C GLN A 6 4.65 -3.72 18.28
N ASN A 7 4.59 -3.46 16.97
CA ASN A 7 5.61 -3.90 16.02
C ASN A 7 6.96 -3.22 16.29
N THR A 8 6.97 -1.94 16.64
CA THR A 8 8.20 -1.22 17.00
C THR A 8 8.85 -1.81 18.24
N VAL A 9 8.06 -2.07 19.30
CA VAL A 9 8.54 -2.69 20.54
C VAL A 9 9.04 -4.11 20.26
N MET A 10 8.32 -4.90 19.43
CA MET A 10 8.76 -6.24 19.07
C MET A 10 10.08 -6.22 18.28
N ILE A 11 10.23 -5.34 17.29
CA ILE A 11 11.48 -5.23 16.51
C ILE A 11 12.63 -4.83 17.44
N ALA A 12 12.47 -3.75 18.20
CA ALA A 12 13.49 -3.26 19.11
C ALA A 12 13.86 -4.30 20.18
N GLY A 13 12.87 -4.90 20.81
CA GLY A 13 13.06 -5.94 21.84
C GLY A 13 13.76 -7.18 21.28
N THR A 14 13.32 -7.68 20.12
CA THR A 14 13.95 -8.85 19.48
C THR A 14 15.39 -8.57 19.08
N LEU A 15 15.68 -7.40 18.48
CA LEU A 15 17.05 -7.02 18.12
C LEU A 15 17.95 -6.87 19.36
N THR A 16 17.41 -6.28 20.43
CA THR A 16 18.15 -6.15 21.69
C THR A 16 18.48 -7.53 22.27
N VAL A 17 17.52 -8.45 22.32
CA VAL A 17 17.75 -9.83 22.81
C VAL A 17 18.79 -10.55 21.95
N LEU A 18 18.71 -10.43 20.62
CA LEU A 18 19.68 -11.03 19.70
C LEU A 18 21.09 -10.50 19.92
N LEU A 19 21.26 -9.19 20.17
CA LEU A 19 22.56 -8.58 20.45
C LEU A 19 23.11 -8.99 21.83
N VAL A 20 22.26 -9.10 22.82
CA VAL A 20 22.64 -9.53 24.20
C VAL A 20 23.04 -11.01 24.21
N LEU A 21 22.31 -11.87 23.50
CA LEU A 21 22.63 -13.30 23.42
C LEU A 21 23.97 -13.53 22.70
N ASN A 22 24.17 -12.90 21.55
CA ASN A 22 25.44 -12.95 20.82
C ASN A 22 25.56 -11.79 19.83
N TRP A 23 26.35 -10.79 20.17
CA TRP A 23 26.50 -9.59 19.34
C TRP A 23 27.09 -9.86 17.95
N LYS A 24 27.94 -10.90 17.80
CA LYS A 24 28.56 -11.25 16.49
C LYS A 24 27.50 -11.81 15.52
N LEU A 25 26.65 -12.70 16.01
CA LEU A 25 25.52 -13.22 15.25
C LEU A 25 24.47 -12.11 15.02
N GLY A 26 24.26 -11.22 16.02
CA GLY A 26 23.38 -10.07 15.92
C GLY A 26 23.72 -9.12 14.78
N LEU A 27 25.01 -8.88 14.52
CA LEU A 27 25.48 -8.08 13.39
C LEU A 27 25.10 -8.71 12.04
N ILE A 28 25.14 -10.03 11.91
CA ILE A 28 24.71 -10.75 10.70
C ILE A 28 23.23 -10.54 10.45
N VAL A 29 22.41 -10.65 11.52
CA VAL A 29 20.97 -10.41 11.42
C VAL A 29 20.67 -8.97 11.01
N ILE A 30 21.34 -7.99 11.63
CA ILE A 30 21.17 -6.57 11.27
C ILE A 30 21.59 -6.30 9.82
N ALA A 31 22.68 -6.85 9.36
CA ALA A 31 23.14 -6.71 7.97
C ALA A 31 22.13 -7.30 6.98
N THR A 32 21.57 -8.49 7.28
CA THR A 32 20.56 -9.12 6.44
C THR A 32 19.27 -8.30 6.42
N PHE A 33 18.81 -7.78 7.56
CA PHE A 33 17.61 -6.93 7.63
C PHE A 33 17.84 -5.60 6.92
N GLY A 34 19.03 -5.02 7.01
CA GLY A 34 19.42 -3.85 6.21
C GLY A 34 19.33 -4.12 4.71
N GLY A 35 19.84 -5.25 4.25
CA GLY A 35 19.69 -5.70 2.86
C GLY A 35 18.24 -5.90 2.43
N MET A 36 17.42 -6.51 3.31
CA MET A 36 15.97 -6.64 3.07
C MET A 36 15.28 -5.28 2.94
N ALA A 37 15.58 -4.34 3.82
CA ALA A 37 15.00 -3.00 3.79
C ALA A 37 15.38 -2.24 2.50
N LEU A 38 16.62 -2.35 2.05
CA LEU A 38 17.07 -1.77 0.78
C LEU A 38 16.34 -2.40 -0.42
N PHE A 39 16.22 -3.72 -0.43
CA PHE A 39 15.46 -4.43 -1.46
C PHE A 39 13.98 -4.01 -1.49
N LEU A 40 13.33 -3.95 -0.32
CA LEU A 40 11.94 -3.51 -0.19
C LEU A 40 11.76 -2.09 -0.74
N ARG A 41 12.65 -1.16 -0.35
CA ARG A 41 12.62 0.22 -0.84
C ARG A 41 12.77 0.29 -2.36
N TYR A 42 13.70 -0.47 -2.92
CA TYR A 42 13.92 -0.52 -4.38
C TYR A 42 12.70 -1.09 -5.12
N SER A 43 12.21 -2.27 -4.71
CA SER A 43 11.06 -2.93 -5.34
C SER A 43 9.77 -2.11 -5.22
N SER A 44 9.50 -1.55 -4.04
CA SER A 44 8.32 -0.71 -3.82
C SER A 44 8.35 0.56 -4.68
N LYS A 45 9.51 1.23 -4.82
CA LYS A 45 9.65 2.40 -5.68
C LYS A 45 9.39 2.07 -7.14
N LYS A 46 9.94 0.96 -7.63
CA LYS A 46 9.72 0.50 -9.02
C LYS A 46 8.27 0.08 -9.26
N SER A 47 7.73 -0.71 -8.35
CA SER A 47 6.33 -1.14 -8.40
C SER A 47 5.38 0.06 -8.47
N HIS A 48 5.54 1.05 -7.59
CA HIS A 48 4.71 2.26 -7.57
C HIS A 48 4.77 3.04 -8.90
N ALA A 49 5.96 3.20 -9.48
CA ALA A 49 6.11 3.89 -10.76
C ALA A 49 5.31 3.19 -11.88
N HIS A 50 5.44 1.86 -11.97
CA HIS A 50 4.74 1.09 -13.00
C HIS A 50 3.22 0.96 -12.72
N PHE A 51 2.78 0.96 -11.46
CA PHE A 51 1.34 1.07 -11.15
C PHE A 51 0.78 2.42 -11.57
N SER A 52 1.52 3.51 -11.41
CA SER A 52 1.11 4.83 -11.91
C SER A 52 0.98 4.86 -13.43
N GLU A 53 1.96 4.28 -14.14
CA GLU A 53 1.91 4.12 -15.60
C GLU A 53 0.71 3.25 -16.02
N GLN A 54 0.46 2.15 -15.34
CA GLN A 54 -0.69 1.27 -15.57
C GLN A 54 -2.01 2.03 -15.45
N GLN A 55 -2.18 2.87 -14.42
CA GLN A 55 -3.40 3.67 -14.25
C GLN A 55 -3.56 4.71 -15.36
N ALA A 56 -2.48 5.34 -15.80
CA ALA A 56 -2.51 6.27 -16.91
C ALA A 56 -2.92 5.59 -18.24
N TYR A 57 -2.34 4.42 -18.53
CA TYR A 57 -2.71 3.66 -19.74
C TYR A 57 -4.12 3.09 -19.65
N LEU A 58 -4.58 2.68 -18.47
CA LEU A 58 -5.96 2.24 -18.26
C LEU A 58 -6.95 3.38 -18.52
N GLY A 59 -6.69 4.58 -18.02
CA GLY A 59 -7.49 5.76 -18.32
C GLY A 59 -7.52 6.09 -19.81
N SER A 60 -6.35 6.05 -20.48
CA SER A 60 -6.27 6.26 -21.94
C SER A 60 -7.02 5.21 -22.75
N LEU A 61 -6.99 3.93 -22.32
CA LEU A 61 -7.73 2.85 -22.98
C LEU A 61 -9.24 3.02 -22.79
N ASN A 62 -9.68 3.34 -21.57
CA ASN A 62 -11.09 3.55 -21.28
C ASN A 62 -11.67 4.73 -22.07
N GLY A 63 -10.95 5.87 -22.13
CA GLY A 63 -11.39 7.00 -22.95
C GLY A 63 -11.51 6.66 -24.44
N PHE A 64 -10.57 5.86 -24.97
CA PHE A 64 -10.65 5.39 -26.35
C PHE A 64 -11.85 4.44 -26.57
N ILE A 65 -12.16 3.57 -25.61
CA ILE A 65 -13.34 2.69 -25.68
C ILE A 65 -14.62 3.51 -25.68
N GLU A 66 -14.76 4.51 -24.80
CA GLU A 66 -15.92 5.40 -24.74
C GLU A 66 -16.10 6.13 -26.07
N GLU A 67 -15.04 6.75 -26.60
CA GLU A 67 -15.07 7.43 -27.91
C GLU A 67 -15.47 6.49 -29.06
N SER A 68 -14.91 5.25 -29.05
CA SER A 68 -15.21 4.26 -30.09
C SER A 68 -16.64 3.76 -30.02
N VAL A 69 -17.22 3.63 -28.83
CA VAL A 69 -18.61 3.21 -28.62
C VAL A 69 -19.58 4.32 -29.01
N GLU A 70 -19.33 5.56 -28.59
CA GLU A 70 -20.14 6.71 -28.97
C GLU A 70 -20.06 6.98 -30.50
N GLY A 71 -18.87 6.85 -31.06
CA GLY A 71 -18.60 7.04 -32.50
C GLY A 71 -18.90 5.83 -33.37
N GLN A 72 -19.48 4.73 -32.88
CA GLN A 72 -19.63 3.46 -33.58
C GLN A 72 -20.32 3.59 -34.96
N LYS A 73 -21.32 4.45 -35.06
CA LYS A 73 -22.00 4.70 -36.37
C LYS A 73 -21.06 5.29 -37.41
N VAL A 74 -20.17 6.21 -36.98
CA VAL A 74 -19.18 6.85 -37.84
C VAL A 74 -18.14 5.83 -38.29
N VAL A 75 -17.62 5.05 -37.34
CA VAL A 75 -16.65 3.97 -37.62
C VAL A 75 -17.20 3.01 -38.68
N LYS A 76 -18.47 2.61 -38.56
CA LYS A 76 -19.16 1.73 -39.53
C LYS A 76 -19.32 2.34 -40.90
N VAL A 77 -19.75 3.61 -40.98
CA VAL A 77 -19.98 4.30 -42.28
C VAL A 77 -18.67 4.46 -43.05
N PHE A 78 -17.55 4.68 -42.36
CA PHE A 78 -16.25 4.86 -42.97
C PHE A 78 -15.40 3.59 -43.06
N ASN A 79 -15.92 2.43 -42.64
CA ASN A 79 -15.21 1.13 -42.60
C ASN A 79 -13.86 1.21 -41.87
N HIS A 80 -13.83 1.90 -40.71
CA HIS A 80 -12.62 2.12 -39.90
C HIS A 80 -12.44 1.11 -38.77
N GLU A 81 -13.15 -0.01 -38.77
CA GLU A 81 -13.10 -1.02 -37.69
C GLU A 81 -11.71 -1.60 -37.51
N GLU A 82 -11.02 -1.91 -38.61
CA GLU A 82 -9.66 -2.49 -38.53
C GLU A 82 -8.67 -1.49 -37.94
N LYS A 83 -8.74 -0.22 -38.31
CA LYS A 83 -7.91 0.83 -37.75
C LYS A 83 -8.17 1.05 -36.25
N ASN A 84 -9.45 1.02 -35.85
CA ASN A 84 -9.83 1.11 -34.43
C ASN A 84 -9.29 -0.09 -33.63
N LEU A 85 -9.33 -1.30 -34.21
CA LEU A 85 -8.80 -2.50 -33.58
C LEU A 85 -7.27 -2.44 -33.42
N GLU A 86 -6.56 -1.92 -34.43
CA GLU A 86 -5.11 -1.70 -34.35
C GLU A 86 -4.77 -0.70 -33.22
N GLU A 87 -5.49 0.41 -33.12
CA GLU A 87 -5.26 1.40 -32.09
C GLU A 87 -5.60 0.88 -30.69
N PHE A 88 -6.72 0.15 -30.55
CA PHE A 88 -7.06 -0.55 -29.31
C PHE A 88 -5.95 -1.51 -28.89
N THR A 89 -5.47 -2.32 -29.82
CA THR A 89 -4.42 -3.30 -29.56
C THR A 89 -3.12 -2.63 -29.10
N ALA A 90 -2.74 -1.52 -29.75
CA ALA A 90 -1.55 -0.77 -29.38
C ALA A 90 -1.65 -0.17 -27.97
N ARG A 91 -2.82 0.38 -27.59
CA ARG A 91 -3.09 0.91 -26.25
C ARG A 91 -3.10 -0.20 -25.20
N ASN A 92 -3.77 -1.32 -25.51
CA ASN A 92 -3.83 -2.49 -24.64
C ASN A 92 -2.46 -3.12 -24.38
N GLU A 93 -1.58 -3.16 -25.39
CA GLU A 93 -0.20 -3.65 -25.21
C GLU A 93 0.63 -2.75 -24.28
N LYS A 94 0.45 -1.43 -24.34
CA LYS A 94 1.09 -0.52 -23.38
C LYS A 94 0.60 -0.77 -21.95
N LEU A 95 -0.72 -0.93 -21.77
CA LEU A 95 -1.32 -1.28 -20.50
C LEU A 95 -0.79 -2.63 -19.99
N ARG A 96 -0.77 -3.66 -20.84
CA ARG A 96 -0.25 -4.99 -20.51
C ARG A 96 1.21 -4.93 -20.06
N GLY A 97 2.04 -4.17 -20.77
CA GLY A 97 3.46 -4.00 -20.42
C GLY A 97 3.64 -3.35 -19.03
N ALA A 98 2.96 -2.24 -18.77
CA ALA A 98 3.01 -1.55 -17.49
C ALA A 98 2.47 -2.42 -16.34
N ALA A 99 1.33 -3.09 -16.55
CA ALA A 99 0.73 -4.00 -15.56
C ALA A 99 1.66 -5.19 -15.24
N THR A 100 2.28 -5.79 -16.26
CA THR A 100 3.23 -6.88 -16.07
C THR A 100 4.43 -6.43 -15.23
N GLN A 101 5.00 -5.26 -15.51
CA GLN A 101 6.11 -4.69 -14.73
C GLN A 101 5.70 -4.40 -13.27
N ALA A 102 4.55 -3.74 -13.08
CA ALA A 102 4.01 -3.44 -11.76
C ALA A 102 3.84 -4.70 -10.90
N LEU A 103 3.20 -5.73 -11.46
CA LEU A 103 2.94 -7.00 -10.80
C LEU A 103 4.23 -7.81 -10.58
N THR A 104 5.20 -7.74 -11.48
CA THR A 104 6.50 -8.41 -11.31
C THR A 104 7.24 -7.84 -10.09
N TYR A 105 7.39 -6.52 -10.01
CA TYR A 105 8.09 -5.91 -8.88
C TYR A 105 7.35 -6.09 -7.55
N SER A 106 6.02 -5.97 -7.53
CA SER A 106 5.23 -6.21 -6.31
C SER A 106 5.20 -7.68 -5.91
N GLY A 107 5.05 -8.58 -6.87
CA GLY A 107 4.95 -10.02 -6.62
C GLY A 107 6.26 -10.66 -6.14
N LEU A 108 7.41 -10.09 -6.52
CA LEU A 108 8.72 -10.56 -6.06
C LEU A 108 9.03 -10.19 -4.59
N ILE A 109 8.32 -9.24 -4.00
CA ILE A 109 8.62 -8.77 -2.64
C ILE A 109 8.52 -9.93 -1.65
N ILE A 110 7.40 -10.64 -1.60
CA ILE A 110 7.16 -11.70 -0.61
C ILE A 110 8.13 -12.88 -0.79
N PRO A 111 8.29 -13.49 -1.99
CA PRO A 111 9.22 -14.60 -2.16
C PRO A 111 10.66 -14.25 -1.80
N VAL A 112 11.14 -13.06 -2.18
CA VAL A 112 12.52 -12.65 -1.90
C VAL A 112 12.73 -12.43 -0.39
N VAL A 113 11.79 -11.74 0.29
CA VAL A 113 11.88 -11.52 1.74
C VAL A 113 11.85 -12.84 2.51
N VAL A 114 10.98 -13.77 2.11
CA VAL A 114 10.92 -15.11 2.72
C VAL A 114 12.21 -15.87 2.49
N SER A 115 12.74 -15.87 1.26
CA SER A 115 14.01 -16.55 0.93
C SER A 115 15.19 -15.95 1.70
N LEU A 116 15.28 -14.63 1.81
CA LEU A 116 16.30 -13.96 2.62
C LEU A 116 16.17 -14.29 4.10
N SER A 117 14.95 -14.44 4.61
CA SER A 117 14.71 -14.86 6.01
C SER A 117 15.21 -16.27 6.27
N TYR A 118 14.94 -17.22 5.37
CA TYR A 118 15.48 -18.58 5.49
C TYR A 118 17.00 -18.62 5.33
N PHE A 119 17.55 -17.84 4.42
CA PHE A 119 18.99 -17.71 4.25
C PHE A 119 19.66 -17.17 5.52
N ASN A 120 19.10 -16.12 6.11
CA ASN A 120 19.58 -15.56 7.38
C ASN A 120 19.52 -16.60 8.50
N TYR A 121 18.41 -17.34 8.61
CA TYR A 121 18.26 -18.43 9.58
C TYR A 121 19.35 -19.50 9.40
N ALA A 122 19.57 -19.97 8.18
CA ALA A 122 20.59 -20.97 7.86
C ALA A 122 22.01 -20.46 8.17
N LEU A 123 22.31 -19.20 7.83
CA LEU A 123 23.58 -18.57 8.17
C LEU A 123 23.80 -18.52 9.69
N CYS A 124 22.80 -18.06 10.44
CA CYS A 124 22.88 -18.01 11.90
C CYS A 124 22.99 -19.41 12.51
N ALA A 125 22.34 -20.43 11.97
CA ALA A 125 22.45 -21.80 12.42
C ALA A 125 23.87 -22.38 12.18
N CYS A 126 24.41 -22.20 10.98
CA CYS A 126 25.75 -22.70 10.64
C CYS A 126 26.84 -22.00 11.47
N ILE A 127 26.84 -20.66 11.51
CA ILE A 127 27.85 -19.90 12.24
C ILE A 127 27.68 -20.08 13.76
N GLY A 128 26.42 -20.13 14.22
CA GLY A 128 26.10 -20.38 15.64
C GLY A 128 26.52 -21.77 16.09
N ALA A 129 26.34 -22.82 15.24
CA ALA A 129 26.83 -24.16 15.53
C ALA A 129 28.37 -24.19 15.62
N PHE A 130 29.06 -23.46 14.74
CA PHE A 130 30.52 -23.32 14.84
C PHE A 130 30.96 -22.65 16.15
N PHE A 131 30.24 -21.61 16.60
CA PHE A 131 30.51 -20.97 17.89
C PHE A 131 30.19 -21.88 19.07
N ALA A 132 29.16 -22.74 18.97
CA ALA A 132 28.83 -23.71 20.00
C ALA A 132 29.91 -24.79 20.12
N ILE A 133 30.43 -25.31 19.00
CA ILE A 133 31.55 -26.26 19.00
C ILE A 133 32.83 -25.64 19.56
N ALA A 134 33.08 -24.35 19.29
CA ALA A 134 34.19 -23.59 19.84
C ALA A 134 34.00 -23.19 21.32
N GLY A 135 32.88 -23.55 21.97
CA GLY A 135 32.57 -23.23 23.36
C GLY A 135 32.24 -21.74 23.60
N ALA A 136 31.99 -20.96 22.54
CA ALA A 136 31.69 -19.54 22.62
C ALA A 136 30.20 -19.23 22.93
N ILE A 137 29.32 -20.19 22.71
CA ILE A 137 27.86 -20.12 22.99
C ILE A 137 27.39 -21.51 23.45
N ASP A 138 26.48 -21.59 24.39
CA ASP A 138 25.86 -22.86 24.76
C ASP A 138 24.72 -23.25 23.80
N LEU A 139 24.39 -24.54 23.77
CA LEU A 139 23.41 -25.08 22.82
C LEU A 139 21.99 -24.56 23.07
N GLY A 140 21.63 -24.28 24.32
CA GLY A 140 20.33 -23.70 24.70
C GLY A 140 20.19 -22.25 24.24
N SER A 141 21.25 -21.45 24.41
CA SER A 141 21.32 -20.07 23.90
C SER A 141 21.26 -20.04 22.40
N LEU A 142 21.92 -20.97 21.69
CA LEU A 142 21.82 -21.07 20.22
C LEU A 142 20.41 -21.41 19.77
N ALA A 143 19.75 -22.38 20.41
CA ALA A 143 18.38 -22.76 20.10
C ALA A 143 17.42 -21.57 20.29
N SER A 144 17.54 -20.86 21.43
CA SER A 144 16.76 -19.64 21.69
C SER A 144 17.03 -18.56 20.66
N TYR A 145 18.30 -18.35 20.30
CA TYR A 145 18.72 -17.40 19.27
C TYR A 145 18.01 -17.64 17.93
N LEU A 146 17.99 -18.88 17.46
CA LEU A 146 17.36 -19.27 16.20
C LEU A 146 15.84 -19.04 16.21
N VAL A 147 15.17 -19.24 17.35
CA VAL A 147 13.75 -18.91 17.52
C VAL A 147 13.53 -17.41 17.34
N TYR A 148 14.34 -16.57 17.97
CA TYR A 148 14.22 -15.10 17.83
C TYR A 148 14.55 -14.61 16.41
N VAL A 149 15.56 -15.17 15.75
CA VAL A 149 15.86 -14.87 14.36
C VAL A 149 14.65 -15.11 13.45
N ARG A 150 13.96 -16.25 13.66
CA ARG A 150 12.76 -16.60 12.89
C ARG A 150 11.58 -15.66 13.17
N GLN A 151 11.40 -15.27 14.42
CA GLN A 151 10.32 -14.37 14.82
C GLN A 151 10.54 -12.92 14.33
N ALA A 152 11.79 -12.47 14.19
CA ALA A 152 12.13 -11.11 13.83
C ALA A 152 11.70 -10.72 12.39
N ALA A 153 11.51 -11.67 11.48
CA ALA A 153 11.15 -11.41 10.09
C ALA A 153 9.69 -10.92 9.92
N MET A 154 8.75 -11.40 10.75
CA MET A 154 7.33 -11.05 10.64
C MET A 154 7.01 -9.58 10.93
N PRO A 155 7.51 -8.98 12.02
CA PRO A 155 7.20 -7.58 12.35
C PRO A 155 7.64 -6.57 11.29
N ILE A 156 8.68 -6.86 10.51
CA ILE A 156 9.18 -5.96 9.46
C ILE A 156 8.15 -5.80 8.34
N ASN A 157 7.53 -6.89 7.91
CA ASN A 157 6.47 -6.85 6.89
C ASN A 157 5.22 -6.14 7.42
N GLN A 158 4.84 -6.41 8.65
CA GLN A 158 3.68 -5.78 9.30
C GLN A 158 3.88 -4.29 9.51
N PHE A 159 5.09 -3.85 9.85
CA PHE A 159 5.42 -2.44 10.02
C PHE A 159 5.21 -1.64 8.72
N SER A 160 5.68 -2.17 7.59
CA SER A 160 5.49 -1.52 6.28
C SER A 160 4.01 -1.38 5.90
N GLN A 161 3.18 -2.39 6.19
CA GLN A 161 1.74 -2.33 5.95
C GLN A 161 1.06 -1.28 6.84
N GLN A 162 1.46 -1.19 8.12
CA GLN A 162 0.91 -0.21 9.06
C GLN A 162 1.22 1.23 8.65
N VAL A 163 2.42 1.51 8.14
CA VAL A 163 2.78 2.83 7.62
C VAL A 163 1.85 3.22 6.47
N ASN A 164 1.59 2.32 5.53
CA ASN A 164 0.67 2.58 4.42
C ASN A 164 -0.76 2.87 4.89
N ILE A 165 -1.27 2.12 5.87
CA ILE A 165 -2.59 2.36 6.46
C ILE A 165 -2.67 3.75 7.12
N ILE A 166 -1.61 4.17 7.82
CA ILE A 166 -1.57 5.49 8.45
C ILE A 166 -1.53 6.60 7.40
N MET A 167 -0.73 6.45 6.35
CA MET A 167 -0.69 7.44 5.27
C MET A 167 -2.05 7.58 4.58
N ALA A 168 -2.75 6.47 4.35
CA ALA A 168 -4.11 6.49 3.81
C ALA A 168 -5.11 7.16 4.77
N ALA A 169 -5.00 6.88 6.07
CA ALA A 169 -5.84 7.50 7.09
C ALA A 169 -5.59 9.01 7.21
N LEU A 170 -4.33 9.45 7.14
CA LEU A 170 -3.97 10.88 7.14
C LEU A 170 -4.54 11.60 5.92
N ALA A 171 -4.41 11.02 4.71
CA ALA A 171 -4.99 11.59 3.50
C ALA A 171 -6.54 11.65 3.57
N GLY A 172 -7.18 10.66 4.19
CA GLY A 172 -8.61 10.68 4.47
C GLY A 172 -9.01 11.77 5.47
N ALA A 173 -8.24 11.92 6.55
CA ALA A 173 -8.46 12.95 7.55
C ALA A 173 -8.30 14.36 6.96
N GLU A 174 -7.27 14.60 6.14
CA GLU A 174 -7.06 15.88 5.45
C GLU A 174 -8.31 16.28 4.64
N ARG A 175 -8.86 15.37 3.84
CA ARG A 175 -10.08 15.62 3.05
C ARG A 175 -11.30 15.93 3.93
N ILE A 176 -11.43 15.27 5.08
CA ILE A 176 -12.52 15.52 6.02
C ILE A 176 -12.37 16.92 6.63
N PHE A 177 -11.15 17.28 7.05
CA PHE A 177 -10.91 18.62 7.61
C PHE A 177 -11.07 19.72 6.56
N ASP A 178 -10.65 19.47 5.32
CA ASP A 178 -10.89 20.42 4.21
C ASP A 178 -12.39 20.61 3.98
N ALA A 179 -13.18 19.53 3.98
CA ALA A 179 -14.62 19.64 3.86
C ALA A 179 -15.26 20.37 5.06
N MET A 180 -14.78 20.10 6.27
CA MET A 180 -15.25 20.80 7.50
C MET A 180 -14.85 22.27 7.55
N SER A 181 -13.78 22.66 6.88
CA SER A 181 -13.30 24.04 6.81
C SER A 181 -14.01 24.88 5.75
N GLN A 182 -14.82 24.26 4.89
CA GLN A 182 -15.63 24.98 3.91
C GLN A 182 -16.59 25.93 4.63
N THR A 183 -16.69 27.15 4.12
CA THR A 183 -17.64 28.12 4.63
C THR A 183 -19.07 27.59 4.40
N PRO A 184 -19.91 27.51 5.44
CA PRO A 184 -21.29 27.09 5.25
C PRO A 184 -21.98 27.99 4.21
N GLU A 185 -22.85 27.40 3.41
CA GLU A 185 -23.70 28.15 2.50
C GLU A 185 -24.50 29.19 3.31
N VAL A 186 -24.46 30.45 2.86
CA VAL A 186 -25.21 31.52 3.51
C VAL A 186 -26.65 31.42 3.03
N ASP A 187 -27.56 31.09 3.94
CA ASP A 187 -28.99 31.09 3.64
C ASP A 187 -29.49 32.55 3.69
N GLU A 188 -29.57 33.19 2.53
CA GLU A 188 -30.15 34.51 2.33
C GLU A 188 -31.61 34.39 1.89
N GLY A 189 -32.24 33.23 2.00
CA GLY A 189 -33.62 32.99 1.62
C GLY A 189 -34.61 33.56 2.60
N ASP A 190 -35.57 34.33 2.10
CA ASP A 190 -36.65 34.92 2.89
C ASP A 190 -37.86 33.97 3.06
N VAL A 191 -37.79 32.77 2.50
CA VAL A 191 -38.85 31.75 2.53
C VAL A 191 -38.56 30.74 3.63
N THR A 192 -39.48 30.63 4.60
CA THR A 192 -39.35 29.68 5.72
C THR A 192 -40.54 28.75 5.80
N LEU A 193 -40.30 27.48 6.17
CA LEU A 193 -41.39 26.50 6.41
C LEU A 193 -41.97 26.73 7.82
N VAL A 194 -43.24 27.02 7.90
CA VAL A 194 -43.91 27.30 9.16
C VAL A 194 -45.15 26.39 9.33
N LYS A 195 -45.51 26.11 10.58
CA LYS A 195 -46.71 25.35 10.89
C LYS A 195 -47.87 26.33 11.11
N THR A 196 -48.93 26.17 10.30
CA THR A 196 -50.15 27.00 10.42
C THR A 196 -50.95 26.67 11.69
N ALA A 197 -51.91 27.54 12.08
CA ALA A 197 -52.79 27.31 13.22
C ALA A 197 -53.60 26.00 13.13
N ASP A 198 -53.89 25.55 11.92
CA ASP A 198 -54.60 24.29 11.63
C ASP A 198 -53.65 23.03 11.62
N GLY A 199 -52.37 23.20 12.01
CA GLY A 199 -51.42 22.15 12.14
C GLY A 199 -50.76 21.66 10.81
N GLN A 200 -51.07 22.33 9.70
CA GLN A 200 -50.46 22.02 8.39
C GLN A 200 -49.15 22.79 8.20
N TRP A 201 -48.29 22.27 7.34
CA TRP A 201 -47.03 22.97 6.98
C TRP A 201 -47.28 23.84 5.76
N ALA A 202 -46.85 25.10 5.82
CA ALA A 202 -46.94 26.08 4.73
C ALA A 202 -45.63 26.85 4.61
N TRP A 203 -45.32 27.28 3.39
CA TRP A 203 -44.19 28.16 3.14
C TRP A 203 -44.60 29.62 3.48
N ARG A 204 -43.80 30.27 4.30
CA ARG A 204 -43.93 31.73 4.55
C ARG A 204 -42.90 32.43 3.69
N SER A 205 -43.38 33.21 2.73
CA SER A 205 -42.59 34.18 1.96
C SER A 205 -42.86 35.61 2.42
N PRO A 206 -42.07 36.59 2.01
CA PRO A 206 -42.36 38.01 2.26
C PRO A 206 -43.75 38.45 1.76
N GLU A 207 -44.30 37.75 0.76
CA GLU A 207 -45.59 38.03 0.13
C GLU A 207 -46.77 37.34 0.86
N GLY A 208 -46.52 36.43 1.79
CA GLY A 208 -47.53 35.73 2.56
C GLY A 208 -47.30 34.24 2.79
N LEU A 209 -48.35 33.52 3.19
CA LEU A 209 -48.33 32.04 3.35
C LEU A 209 -48.87 31.39 2.07
N GLU A 210 -48.13 30.42 1.54
CA GLU A 210 -48.55 29.54 0.44
C GLU A 210 -48.72 28.11 0.91
#